data_6c603749385e222581ea7c5bc7cef6cd
#
_entry.id   6c603749385e222581ea7c5bc7cef6cd
#
_cell.length_a   1.000
_cell.length_b   1.000
_cell.length_c   1.000
_cell.angle_alpha   90.00
_cell.angle_beta   90.00
_cell.angle_gamma   90.00
#
_symmetry.space_group_name_H-M   'P 1'
#
loop_
_entity.id
_entity.type
_entity.pdbx_description
1 polymer ?
#
loop_
_entity_poly.entity_id
_entity_poly.type
_entity_poly.pdbx_seq_one_letter_code
_entity_poly.pdbx_strand_id
1 'polypeptide(L)'
;MKNMLKTTVLLAALTGLLILIGDYFGGTGGMIIAFLFAVILNFGSYWYSDKIVLKMYGAREVTPAESPNLHRIVDGLAMKAQLSKPKVYIVESGMPNAFATGRDPKHAAVAVTTGILNLLSHEEIEGVLAHELAHVMNRDTLISAVTATIAGVITMLATWAQWAAIFGGFGSRDDDNGGIIGLIAMAIVAPLAATLIQLAISRSREYAADEEGAIICRKPWALADALEKLEYGNSNFKPSISDVQPKESSAHMFIVNPLKGGMIQSLFSTHPVTNELSLIHI
;
A
#
# COMPACT_ATOMS: atom_id res chain seq x y z
N MET A 1 8.05 11.27 -14.31
CA MET A 1 9.08 10.36 -14.86
C MET A 1 9.81 9.54 -13.79
N LYS A 2 10.22 10.11 -12.65
CA LYS A 2 10.96 9.38 -11.58
C LYS A 2 10.20 8.15 -11.04
N ASN A 3 8.90 8.25 -10.82
CA ASN A 3 8.09 7.14 -10.27
C ASN A 3 7.89 5.99 -11.26
N MET A 4 7.74 6.29 -12.55
CA MET A 4 7.70 5.27 -13.60
C MET A 4 9.00 4.47 -13.67
N LEU A 5 10.17 5.16 -13.59
CA LEU A 5 11.47 4.49 -13.55
C LEU A 5 11.58 3.56 -12.32
N LYS A 6 11.19 4.03 -11.14
CA LYS A 6 11.19 3.19 -9.92
C LYS A 6 10.29 1.97 -10.08
N THR A 7 9.08 2.13 -10.62
CA THR A 7 8.17 1.00 -10.88
C THR A 7 8.81 0.00 -11.83
N THR A 8 9.42 0.47 -12.93
CA THR A 8 10.11 -0.41 -13.89
C THR A 8 11.26 -1.18 -13.23
N VAL A 9 12.07 -0.52 -12.41
CA VAL A 9 13.18 -1.16 -11.68
C VAL A 9 12.65 -2.22 -10.71
N LEU A 10 11.57 -1.94 -9.99
CA LEU A 10 10.94 -2.91 -9.08
C LEU A 10 10.43 -4.16 -9.81
N LEU A 11 9.73 -3.98 -10.92
CA LEU A 11 9.22 -5.09 -11.74
C LEU A 11 10.35 -5.90 -12.36
N ALA A 12 11.43 -5.25 -12.82
CA ALA A 12 12.62 -5.92 -13.33
C ALA A 12 13.36 -6.70 -12.24
N ALA A 13 13.50 -6.13 -11.04
CA ALA A 13 14.12 -6.81 -9.91
C ALA A 13 13.33 -8.06 -9.48
N LEU A 14 11.98 -7.96 -9.43
CA LEU A 14 11.12 -9.12 -9.16
C LEU A 14 11.30 -10.20 -10.22
N THR A 15 11.33 -9.82 -11.51
CA THR A 15 11.55 -10.77 -12.60
C THR A 15 12.88 -11.49 -12.43
N GLY A 16 13.96 -10.76 -12.18
CA GLY A 16 15.29 -11.33 -11.95
C GLY A 16 15.32 -12.29 -10.77
N LEU A 17 14.69 -11.91 -9.64
CA LEU A 17 14.58 -12.77 -8.47
C LEU A 17 13.85 -14.07 -8.77
N LEU A 18 12.71 -14.00 -9.43
CA LEU A 18 11.92 -15.19 -9.77
C LEU A 18 12.67 -16.11 -10.74
N ILE A 19 13.39 -15.57 -11.73
CA ILE A 19 14.23 -16.34 -12.66
C ILE A 19 15.34 -17.07 -11.90
N LEU A 20 16.04 -16.40 -10.97
CA LEU A 20 17.10 -17.02 -10.17
C LEU A 20 16.55 -18.15 -9.28
N ILE A 21 15.37 -17.96 -8.68
CA ILE A 21 14.71 -19.01 -7.92
C ILE A 21 14.32 -20.18 -8.83
N GLY A 22 13.76 -19.89 -10.00
CA GLY A 22 13.37 -20.91 -10.97
C GLY A 22 14.55 -21.73 -11.48
N ASP A 23 15.67 -21.08 -11.76
CA ASP A 23 16.92 -21.73 -12.19
C ASP A 23 17.47 -22.65 -11.09
N TYR A 24 17.48 -22.15 -9.84
CA TYR A 24 17.98 -22.92 -8.69
C TYR A 24 17.20 -24.23 -8.45
N PHE A 25 15.86 -24.19 -8.56
CA PHE A 25 15.03 -25.37 -8.30
C PHE A 25 14.76 -26.26 -9.51
N GLY A 26 14.84 -25.76 -10.73
CA GLY A 26 14.43 -26.49 -11.94
C GLY A 26 15.35 -26.28 -13.15
N GLY A 27 16.53 -25.71 -12.96
CA GLY A 27 17.46 -25.42 -14.06
C GLY A 27 16.80 -24.59 -15.15
N THR A 28 17.20 -24.80 -16.40
CA THR A 28 16.67 -24.05 -17.57
C THR A 28 15.13 -24.15 -17.68
N GLY A 29 14.54 -25.31 -17.37
CA GLY A 29 13.09 -25.49 -17.39
C GLY A 29 12.38 -24.63 -16.33
N GLY A 30 12.90 -24.63 -15.10
CA GLY A 30 12.40 -23.80 -14.00
C GLY A 30 12.56 -22.31 -14.30
N MET A 31 13.67 -21.90 -14.89
CA MET A 31 13.92 -20.52 -15.33
C MET A 31 12.86 -20.03 -16.34
N ILE A 32 12.52 -20.84 -17.34
CA ILE A 32 11.50 -20.49 -18.34
C ILE A 32 10.13 -20.34 -17.68
N ILE A 33 9.73 -21.29 -16.83
CA ILE A 33 8.45 -21.23 -16.11
C ILE A 33 8.40 -19.99 -15.22
N ALA A 34 9.45 -19.70 -14.47
CA ALA A 34 9.55 -18.53 -13.62
C ALA A 34 9.49 -17.22 -14.40
N PHE A 35 10.11 -17.14 -15.56
CA PHE A 35 10.03 -15.99 -16.46
C PHE A 35 8.58 -15.76 -16.94
N LEU A 36 7.90 -16.80 -17.44
CA LEU A 36 6.50 -16.70 -17.87
C LEU A 36 5.58 -16.25 -16.72
N PHE A 37 5.79 -16.83 -15.53
CA PHE A 37 5.07 -16.43 -14.33
C PHE A 37 5.34 -14.96 -13.97
N ALA A 38 6.60 -14.51 -14.02
CA ALA A 38 6.97 -13.11 -13.76
C ALA A 38 6.31 -12.15 -14.75
N VAL A 39 6.24 -12.50 -16.05
CA VAL A 39 5.54 -11.68 -17.05
C VAL A 39 4.06 -11.53 -16.72
N ILE A 40 3.38 -12.63 -16.39
CA ILE A 40 1.95 -12.60 -16.00
C ILE A 40 1.75 -11.76 -14.74
N LEU A 41 2.61 -11.94 -13.75
CA LEU A 41 2.54 -11.23 -12.48
C LEU A 41 2.82 -9.73 -12.64
N ASN A 42 3.82 -9.35 -13.42
CA ASN A 42 4.13 -7.96 -13.70
C ASN A 42 3.00 -7.27 -14.47
N PHE A 43 2.46 -7.93 -15.50
CA PHE A 43 1.32 -7.42 -16.24
C PHE A 43 0.11 -7.26 -15.32
N GLY A 44 -0.21 -8.28 -14.54
CA GLY A 44 -1.30 -8.25 -13.57
C GLY A 44 -1.14 -7.13 -12.53
N SER A 45 0.06 -7.00 -11.96
CA SER A 45 0.37 -5.96 -10.98
C SER A 45 0.23 -4.55 -11.55
N TYR A 46 0.61 -4.33 -12.80
CA TYR A 46 0.48 -3.02 -13.44
C TYR A 46 -0.98 -2.69 -13.77
N TRP A 47 -1.69 -3.61 -14.45
CA TRP A 47 -3.02 -3.33 -14.99
C TRP A 47 -4.14 -3.45 -13.97
N TYR A 48 -3.97 -4.26 -12.94
CA TYR A 48 -4.99 -4.56 -11.94
C TYR A 48 -4.59 -4.15 -10.52
N SER A 49 -3.56 -3.31 -10.37
CA SER A 49 -3.07 -2.88 -9.06
C SER A 49 -4.17 -2.25 -8.18
N ASP A 50 -5.02 -1.42 -8.77
CA ASP A 50 -6.18 -0.83 -8.09
C ASP A 50 -7.16 -1.90 -7.59
N LYS A 51 -7.54 -2.83 -8.46
CA LYS A 51 -8.50 -3.89 -8.12
C LYS A 51 -7.95 -4.86 -7.08
N ILE A 52 -6.65 -5.17 -7.16
CA ILE A 52 -5.99 -6.06 -6.19
C ILE A 52 -6.03 -5.41 -4.81
N VAL A 53 -5.62 -4.15 -4.70
CA VAL A 53 -5.62 -3.42 -3.43
C VAL A 53 -7.04 -3.27 -2.89
N LEU A 54 -7.99 -2.79 -3.68
CA LEU A 54 -9.38 -2.64 -3.26
C LEU A 54 -9.98 -3.96 -2.76
N LYS A 55 -9.69 -5.06 -3.46
CA LYS A 55 -10.14 -6.40 -3.04
C LYS A 55 -9.45 -6.88 -1.76
N MET A 56 -8.16 -6.58 -1.58
CA MET A 56 -7.42 -6.92 -0.35
C MET A 56 -8.05 -6.29 0.90
N TYR A 57 -8.60 -5.08 0.75
CA TYR A 57 -9.27 -4.34 1.82
C TYR A 57 -10.79 -4.56 1.87
N GLY A 58 -11.35 -5.40 1.00
CA GLY A 58 -12.80 -5.61 0.92
C GLY A 58 -13.57 -4.33 0.59
N ALA A 59 -12.94 -3.42 -0.17
CA ALA A 59 -13.52 -2.14 -0.53
C ALA A 59 -14.72 -2.33 -1.47
N ARG A 60 -15.85 -1.69 -1.14
CA ARG A 60 -17.08 -1.67 -1.92
C ARG A 60 -17.24 -0.33 -2.61
N GLU A 61 -17.44 -0.33 -3.93
CA GLU A 61 -17.78 0.87 -4.67
C GLU A 61 -19.14 1.41 -4.19
N VAL A 62 -19.20 2.71 -3.93
CA VAL A 62 -20.43 3.37 -3.49
C VAL A 62 -20.89 4.39 -4.53
N THR A 63 -22.19 4.49 -4.68
CA THR A 63 -22.83 5.45 -5.60
C THR A 63 -23.04 6.81 -4.90
N PRO A 64 -23.25 7.90 -5.68
CA PRO A 64 -23.62 9.20 -5.11
C PRO A 64 -24.89 9.18 -4.27
N ALA A 65 -25.81 8.25 -4.54
CA ALA A 65 -27.04 8.08 -3.76
C ALA A 65 -26.76 7.44 -2.39
N GLU A 66 -25.80 6.50 -2.30
CA GLU A 66 -25.44 5.81 -1.06
C GLU A 66 -24.57 6.70 -0.15
N SER A 67 -23.67 7.50 -0.72
CA SER A 67 -22.76 8.35 0.05
C SER A 67 -22.62 9.76 -0.56
N PRO A 68 -23.69 10.59 -0.50
CA PRO A 68 -23.72 11.87 -1.20
C PRO A 68 -22.69 12.88 -0.68
N ASN A 69 -22.40 12.87 0.61
CA ASN A 69 -21.43 13.79 1.21
C ASN A 69 -20.00 13.45 0.76
N LEU A 70 -19.61 12.18 0.78
CA LEU A 70 -18.29 11.72 0.37
C LEU A 70 -18.08 12.02 -1.14
N HIS A 71 -19.07 11.74 -1.97
CA HIS A 71 -19.00 12.08 -3.40
C HIS A 71 -18.87 13.57 -3.65
N ARG A 72 -19.56 14.42 -2.87
CA ARG A 72 -19.45 15.89 -2.99
C ARG A 72 -18.05 16.38 -2.66
N ILE A 73 -17.40 15.81 -1.62
CA ILE A 73 -16.01 16.13 -1.28
C ILE A 73 -15.10 15.75 -2.44
N VAL A 74 -15.17 14.49 -2.90
CA VAL A 74 -14.31 13.98 -3.97
C VAL A 74 -14.51 14.75 -5.27
N ASP A 75 -15.74 15.09 -5.64
CA ASP A 75 -16.06 15.90 -6.83
C ASP A 75 -15.43 17.29 -6.75
N GLY A 76 -15.60 17.95 -5.59
CA GLY A 76 -15.04 19.28 -5.37
C GLY A 76 -13.52 19.30 -5.43
N LEU A 77 -12.88 18.32 -4.81
CA LEU A 77 -11.41 18.19 -4.80
C LEU A 77 -10.87 17.80 -6.18
N ALA A 78 -11.50 16.86 -6.88
CA ALA A 78 -11.10 16.46 -8.23
C ALA A 78 -11.17 17.63 -9.22
N MET A 79 -12.22 18.46 -9.10
CA MET A 79 -12.36 19.67 -9.91
C MET A 79 -11.24 20.67 -9.61
N LYS A 80 -10.94 20.94 -8.34
CA LYS A 80 -9.84 21.85 -7.92
C LYS A 80 -8.48 21.34 -8.38
N ALA A 81 -8.26 20.02 -8.32
CA ALA A 81 -7.03 19.35 -8.74
C ALA A 81 -6.95 19.12 -10.27
N GLN A 82 -7.96 19.48 -11.04
CA GLN A 82 -8.05 19.23 -12.48
C GLN A 82 -7.90 17.73 -12.85
N LEU A 83 -8.39 16.86 -11.98
CA LEU A 83 -8.40 15.42 -12.16
C LEU A 83 -9.73 14.92 -12.69
N SER A 84 -9.69 13.79 -13.42
CA SER A 84 -10.90 13.00 -13.62
C SER A 84 -11.40 12.52 -12.27
N LYS A 85 -12.73 12.56 -12.04
CA LYS A 85 -13.32 12.06 -10.80
C LYS A 85 -12.88 10.62 -10.52
N PRO A 86 -12.20 10.34 -9.39
CA PRO A 86 -11.90 9.00 -8.99
C PRO A 86 -13.17 8.20 -8.63
N LYS A 87 -13.11 6.89 -8.76
CA LYS A 87 -14.12 6.02 -8.18
C LYS A 87 -14.03 6.06 -6.66
N VAL A 88 -15.18 6.00 -6.00
CA VAL A 88 -15.29 6.14 -4.54
C VAL A 88 -15.67 4.80 -3.92
N TYR A 89 -14.90 4.39 -2.92
CA TYR A 89 -15.07 3.12 -2.23
C TYR A 89 -15.18 3.34 -0.72
N ILE A 90 -15.92 2.44 -0.06
CA ILE A 90 -15.97 2.34 1.41
C ILE A 90 -15.44 0.95 1.81
N VAL A 91 -14.62 0.94 2.85
CA VAL A 91 -14.13 -0.26 3.52
C VAL A 91 -14.82 -0.36 4.86
N GLU A 92 -15.52 -1.46 5.11
CA GLU A 92 -16.16 -1.74 6.40
C GLU A 92 -15.09 -2.15 7.41
N SER A 93 -14.53 -1.16 8.09
CA SER A 93 -13.51 -1.33 9.13
C SER A 93 -13.60 -0.19 10.14
N GLY A 94 -13.55 -0.55 11.42
CA GLY A 94 -13.49 0.44 12.51
C GLY A 94 -12.13 1.14 12.61
N MET A 95 -11.06 0.60 11.99
CA MET A 95 -9.75 1.25 11.94
C MET A 95 -9.80 2.46 11.01
N PRO A 96 -9.53 3.68 11.53
CA PRO A 96 -9.57 4.88 10.69
C PRO A 96 -8.45 4.88 9.65
N ASN A 97 -8.82 4.90 8.37
CA ASN A 97 -7.89 5.03 7.25
C ASN A 97 -8.57 5.55 5.98
N ALA A 98 -7.78 6.17 5.10
CA ALA A 98 -8.13 6.43 3.72
C ALA A 98 -6.90 6.15 2.85
N PHE A 99 -7.12 5.84 1.58
CA PHE A 99 -6.03 5.67 0.62
C PHE A 99 -6.52 5.90 -0.80
N ALA A 100 -5.60 6.34 -1.65
CA ALA A 100 -5.82 6.35 -3.09
C ALA A 100 -5.05 5.21 -3.77
N THR A 101 -5.61 4.68 -4.85
CA THR A 101 -4.98 3.66 -5.69
C THR A 101 -5.31 3.91 -7.15
N GLY A 102 -4.58 3.26 -8.05
CA GLY A 102 -4.78 3.39 -9.49
C GLY A 102 -3.48 3.46 -10.27
N ARG A 103 -3.51 3.01 -11.51
CA ARG A 103 -2.31 3.02 -12.38
C ARG A 103 -1.99 4.40 -12.95
N ASP A 104 -2.98 5.26 -13.04
CA ASP A 104 -2.85 6.64 -13.55
C ASP A 104 -4.03 7.51 -13.07
N PRO A 105 -3.96 8.86 -13.23
CA PRO A 105 -5.01 9.76 -12.79
C PRO A 105 -6.40 9.52 -13.41
N LYS A 106 -6.48 8.89 -14.58
CA LYS A 106 -7.76 8.58 -15.24
C LYS A 106 -8.39 7.29 -14.69
N HIS A 107 -7.59 6.46 -14.05
CA HIS A 107 -8.00 5.17 -13.48
C HIS A 107 -7.73 5.15 -11.98
N ALA A 108 -7.96 6.27 -11.33
CA ALA A 108 -7.81 6.41 -9.89
C ALA A 108 -9.07 6.00 -9.14
N ALA A 109 -8.89 5.50 -7.94
CA ALA A 109 -9.92 5.24 -6.96
C ALA A 109 -9.47 5.76 -5.60
N VAL A 110 -10.41 6.25 -4.80
CA VAL A 110 -10.21 6.60 -3.40
C VAL A 110 -11.07 5.70 -2.54
N ALA A 111 -10.52 5.22 -1.45
CA ALA A 111 -11.21 4.38 -0.48
C ALA A 111 -11.08 4.99 0.91
N VAL A 112 -12.17 4.98 1.67
CA VAL A 112 -12.23 5.43 3.06
C VAL A 112 -12.83 4.34 3.93
N THR A 113 -12.37 4.21 5.15
CA THR A 113 -12.97 3.27 6.11
C THR A 113 -14.17 3.89 6.79
N THR A 114 -15.09 3.04 7.27
CA THR A 114 -16.18 3.50 8.15
C THR A 114 -15.63 4.14 9.42
N GLY A 115 -14.48 3.68 9.91
CA GLY A 115 -13.80 4.26 11.07
C GLY A 115 -13.38 5.71 10.87
N ILE A 116 -12.80 6.07 9.71
CA ILE A 116 -12.38 7.46 9.44
C ILE A 116 -13.60 8.38 9.28
N LEU A 117 -14.67 7.89 8.64
CA LEU A 117 -15.91 8.64 8.47
C LEU A 117 -16.61 8.95 9.82
N ASN A 118 -16.43 8.09 10.82
CA ASN A 118 -16.97 8.29 12.15
C ASN A 118 -16.06 9.16 13.04
N LEU A 119 -14.78 9.19 12.78
CA LEU A 119 -13.78 9.90 13.59
C LEU A 119 -13.62 11.36 13.17
N LEU A 120 -13.58 11.62 11.86
CA LEU A 120 -13.21 12.91 11.31
C LEU A 120 -14.43 13.74 10.92
N SER A 121 -14.31 15.07 11.09
CA SER A 121 -15.25 16.04 10.55
C SER A 121 -15.18 16.10 9.01
N HIS A 122 -16.16 16.73 8.39
CA HIS A 122 -16.22 16.91 6.95
C HIS A 122 -14.99 17.65 6.40
N GLU A 123 -14.49 18.65 7.11
CA GLU A 123 -13.32 19.42 6.69
C GLU A 123 -12.03 18.60 6.81
N GLU A 124 -11.89 17.80 7.86
CA GLU A 124 -10.76 16.92 8.05
C GLU A 124 -10.72 15.79 6.99
N ILE A 125 -11.89 15.23 6.64
CA ILE A 125 -11.99 14.28 5.51
C ILE A 125 -11.60 14.98 4.19
N GLU A 126 -12.00 16.24 3.98
CA GLU A 126 -11.59 17.02 2.81
C GLU A 126 -10.06 17.17 2.76
N GLY A 127 -9.42 17.47 3.89
CA GLY A 127 -7.95 17.57 4.02
C GLY A 127 -7.24 16.26 3.69
N VAL A 128 -7.68 15.16 4.27
CA VAL A 128 -7.14 13.81 4.01
C VAL A 128 -7.31 13.42 2.55
N LEU A 129 -8.48 13.58 1.99
CA LEU A 129 -8.73 13.21 0.59
C LEU A 129 -8.00 14.13 -0.40
N ALA A 130 -7.73 15.39 -0.04
CA ALA A 130 -6.89 16.27 -0.84
C ALA A 130 -5.44 15.78 -0.90
N HIS A 131 -4.88 15.33 0.22
CA HIS A 131 -3.57 14.67 0.28
C HIS A 131 -3.54 13.40 -0.58
N GLU A 132 -4.54 12.53 -0.48
CA GLU A 132 -4.64 11.33 -1.30
C GLU A 132 -4.73 11.64 -2.81
N LEU A 133 -5.45 12.71 -3.18
CA LEU A 133 -5.54 13.14 -4.57
C LEU A 133 -4.23 13.77 -5.08
N ALA A 134 -3.41 14.37 -4.21
CA ALA A 134 -2.06 14.81 -4.57
C ALA A 134 -1.19 13.62 -4.97
N HIS A 135 -1.27 12.48 -4.27
CA HIS A 135 -0.59 11.24 -4.69
C HIS A 135 -1.07 10.73 -6.04
N VAL A 136 -2.37 10.88 -6.35
CA VAL A 136 -2.91 10.55 -7.69
C VAL A 136 -2.30 11.46 -8.75
N MET A 137 -2.24 12.78 -8.52
CA MET A 137 -1.63 13.75 -9.43
C MET A 137 -0.16 13.42 -9.72
N ASN A 138 0.58 13.07 -8.68
CA ASN A 138 2.01 12.75 -8.73
C ASN A 138 2.30 11.34 -9.27
N ARG A 139 1.26 10.55 -9.53
CA ARG A 139 1.38 9.14 -9.93
C ARG A 139 2.15 8.28 -8.93
N ASP A 140 2.00 8.59 -7.65
CA ASP A 140 2.59 7.82 -6.54
C ASP A 140 1.81 6.54 -6.28
N THR A 141 0.50 6.56 -6.55
CA THR A 141 -0.42 5.44 -6.31
C THR A 141 -0.02 4.16 -7.02
N LEU A 142 0.51 4.26 -8.25
CA LEU A 142 0.97 3.10 -9.00
C LEU A 142 2.14 2.40 -8.29
N ILE A 143 3.18 3.15 -7.91
CA ILE A 143 4.35 2.56 -7.25
C ILE A 143 3.96 1.92 -5.91
N SER A 144 3.07 2.56 -5.14
CA SER A 144 2.57 2.03 -3.87
C SER A 144 1.79 0.73 -4.07
N ALA A 145 0.86 0.69 -5.03
CA ALA A 145 0.06 -0.48 -5.33
C ALA A 145 0.89 -1.65 -5.89
N VAL A 146 1.83 -1.38 -6.79
CA VAL A 146 2.77 -2.39 -7.31
C VAL A 146 3.64 -2.95 -6.19
N THR A 147 4.15 -2.09 -5.33
CA THR A 147 4.95 -2.52 -4.17
C THR A 147 4.15 -3.39 -3.21
N ALA A 148 2.91 -3.02 -2.89
CA ALA A 148 2.04 -3.84 -2.05
C ALA A 148 1.79 -5.23 -2.65
N THR A 149 1.58 -5.29 -3.97
CA THR A 149 1.38 -6.55 -4.69
C THR A 149 2.64 -7.42 -4.64
N ILE A 150 3.80 -6.85 -4.93
CA ILE A 150 5.09 -7.57 -4.89
C ILE A 150 5.40 -8.06 -3.49
N ALA A 151 5.27 -7.21 -2.48
CA ALA A 151 5.48 -7.60 -1.09
C ALA A 151 4.51 -8.71 -0.65
N GLY A 152 3.25 -8.65 -1.11
CA GLY A 152 2.28 -9.72 -0.89
C GLY A 152 2.69 -11.06 -1.50
N VAL A 153 3.20 -11.06 -2.74
CA VAL A 153 3.71 -12.27 -3.40
C VAL A 153 4.93 -12.82 -2.67
N ILE A 154 5.87 -11.97 -2.28
CA ILE A 154 7.07 -12.39 -1.53
C ILE A 154 6.66 -13.02 -0.19
N THR A 155 5.73 -12.41 0.55
CA THR A 155 5.21 -12.96 1.81
C THR A 155 4.52 -14.32 1.60
N MET A 156 3.75 -14.45 0.53
CA MET A 156 3.11 -15.72 0.18
C MET A 156 4.14 -16.81 -0.12
N LEU A 157 5.17 -16.53 -0.91
CA LEU A 157 6.24 -17.46 -1.22
C LEU A 157 7.02 -17.86 0.04
N ALA A 158 7.29 -16.91 0.92
CA ALA A 158 7.93 -17.17 2.20
C ALA A 158 7.08 -18.10 3.09
N THR A 159 5.78 -17.85 3.14
CA THR A 159 4.84 -18.72 3.88
C THR A 159 4.82 -20.13 3.30
N TRP A 160 4.78 -20.29 1.99
CA TRP A 160 4.84 -21.61 1.36
C TRP A 160 6.15 -22.33 1.64
N ALA A 161 7.29 -21.63 1.62
CA ALA A 161 8.59 -22.19 1.98
C ALA A 161 8.61 -22.68 3.44
N GLN A 162 8.00 -21.94 4.38
CA GLN A 162 7.86 -22.37 5.77
C GLN A 162 7.01 -23.63 5.90
N TRP A 163 5.85 -23.67 5.23
CA TRP A 163 4.98 -24.86 5.25
C TRP A 163 5.68 -26.09 4.66
N ALA A 164 6.42 -25.92 3.55
CA ALA A 164 7.22 -26.97 2.94
C ALA A 164 8.30 -27.49 3.89
N ALA A 165 8.98 -26.61 4.63
CA ALA A 165 9.97 -26.97 5.63
C ALA A 165 9.35 -27.74 6.84
N ILE A 166 8.17 -27.30 7.31
CA ILE A 166 7.49 -27.91 8.47
C ILE A 166 6.91 -29.29 8.12
N PHE A 167 6.29 -29.43 6.94
CA PHE A 167 5.58 -30.66 6.55
C PHE A 167 6.44 -31.62 5.71
N GLY A 168 7.73 -31.35 5.50
CA GLY A 168 8.66 -32.25 4.81
C GLY A 168 8.30 -32.52 3.33
N GLY A 169 7.62 -31.58 2.67
CA GLY A 169 6.99 -31.78 1.36
C GLY A 169 7.91 -31.77 0.14
N PHE A 170 9.22 -31.64 0.28
CA PHE A 170 10.15 -31.72 -0.85
C PHE A 170 11.28 -32.71 -0.56
N GLY A 171 11.02 -33.97 -0.92
CA GLY A 171 12.03 -34.95 -1.29
C GLY A 171 12.88 -35.55 -0.18
N SER A 172 12.78 -36.87 -0.05
CA SER A 172 13.68 -37.83 0.58
C SER A 172 14.12 -37.62 2.05
N ARG A 173 13.88 -38.67 2.79
CA ARG A 173 14.07 -38.87 4.23
C ARG A 173 15.51 -38.78 4.75
N ASP A 174 16.49 -38.35 3.97
CA ASP A 174 17.90 -38.42 4.34
C ASP A 174 18.70 -37.08 4.34
N ASP A 175 18.05 -35.93 4.02
CA ASP A 175 18.78 -34.66 4.09
C ASP A 175 18.18 -33.71 5.14
N ASP A 176 18.91 -33.52 6.24
CA ASP A 176 18.72 -32.48 7.28
C ASP A 176 18.75 -31.04 6.71
N ASN A 177 18.97 -30.87 5.40
CA ASN A 177 19.13 -29.59 4.72
C ASN A 177 17.81 -28.88 4.37
N GLY A 178 16.65 -29.55 4.35
CA GLY A 178 15.38 -28.94 3.95
C GLY A 178 14.92 -27.79 4.87
N GLY A 179 15.16 -27.92 6.18
CA GLY A 179 14.87 -26.88 7.16
C GLY A 179 15.80 -25.67 7.05
N ILE A 180 17.08 -25.90 6.72
CA ILE A 180 18.09 -24.86 6.55
C ILE A 180 17.82 -24.04 5.30
N ILE A 181 17.43 -24.65 4.19
CA ILE A 181 17.08 -23.98 2.93
C ILE A 181 15.86 -23.08 3.14
N GLY A 182 14.84 -23.52 3.88
CA GLY A 182 13.68 -22.71 4.24
C GLY A 182 14.05 -21.48 5.08
N LEU A 183 14.95 -21.65 6.04
CA LEU A 183 15.47 -20.56 6.88
C LEU A 183 16.31 -19.56 6.08
N ILE A 184 17.16 -20.02 5.17
CA ILE A 184 17.97 -19.17 4.28
C ILE A 184 17.06 -18.40 3.34
N ALA A 185 16.04 -19.05 2.74
CA ALA A 185 15.07 -18.39 1.90
C ALA A 185 14.34 -17.28 2.66
N MET A 186 13.91 -17.52 3.89
CA MET A 186 13.28 -16.49 4.74
C MET A 186 14.25 -15.37 5.10
N ALA A 187 15.50 -15.67 5.42
CA ALA A 187 16.52 -14.68 5.78
C ALA A 187 16.84 -13.73 4.60
N ILE A 188 16.67 -14.18 3.36
CA ILE A 188 16.89 -13.36 2.15
C ILE A 188 15.61 -12.64 1.74
N VAL A 189 14.48 -13.33 1.77
CA VAL A 189 13.19 -12.84 1.24
C VAL A 189 12.60 -11.71 2.11
N ALA A 190 12.69 -11.82 3.45
CA ALA A 190 12.16 -10.79 4.35
C ALA A 190 12.89 -9.43 4.20
N PRO A 191 14.25 -9.37 4.18
CA PRO A 191 14.94 -8.10 3.90
C PRO A 191 14.67 -7.54 2.50
N LEU A 192 14.50 -8.39 1.48
CA LEU A 192 14.15 -7.94 0.14
C LEU A 192 12.75 -7.30 0.12
N ALA A 193 11.76 -7.94 0.74
CA ALA A 193 10.42 -7.38 0.87
C ALA A 193 10.45 -6.02 1.59
N ALA A 194 11.17 -5.93 2.72
CA ALA A 194 11.34 -4.69 3.46
C ALA A 194 12.01 -3.61 2.62
N THR A 195 13.06 -3.94 1.88
CA THR A 195 13.77 -3.00 0.99
C THR A 195 12.85 -2.50 -0.13
N LEU A 196 12.06 -3.38 -0.74
CA LEU A 196 11.10 -3.00 -1.78
C LEU A 196 10.03 -2.04 -1.23
N ILE A 197 9.51 -2.31 -0.04
CA ILE A 197 8.55 -1.43 0.63
C ILE A 197 9.19 -0.07 0.94
N GLN A 198 10.42 -0.03 1.43
CA GLN A 198 11.15 1.22 1.67
C GLN A 198 11.38 2.04 0.40
N LEU A 199 11.62 1.39 -0.74
CA LEU A 199 11.74 2.09 -2.04
C LEU A 199 10.42 2.73 -2.50
N ALA A 200 9.28 2.16 -2.10
CA ALA A 200 7.98 2.76 -2.33
C ALA A 200 7.68 3.92 -1.39
N ILE A 201 8.19 3.86 -0.15
CA ILE A 201 8.07 4.93 0.83
C ILE A 201 9.09 6.03 0.49
N SER A 202 8.64 7.29 0.46
CA SER A 202 9.53 8.43 0.23
C SER A 202 9.01 9.66 0.95
N ARG A 203 9.71 10.10 1.99
CA ARG A 203 9.36 11.31 2.74
C ARG A 203 9.18 12.53 1.84
N SER A 204 10.00 12.67 0.79
CA SER A 204 9.86 13.79 -0.16
C SER A 204 8.54 13.75 -0.95
N ARG A 205 7.93 12.57 -1.13
CA ARG A 205 6.60 12.46 -1.76
C ARG A 205 5.50 12.85 -0.79
N GLU A 206 5.64 12.47 0.47
CA GLU A 206 4.70 12.86 1.52
C GLU A 206 4.67 14.39 1.68
N TYR A 207 5.83 15.04 1.80
CA TYR A 207 5.91 16.51 1.85
C TYR A 207 5.30 17.18 0.61
N ALA A 208 5.52 16.62 -0.59
CA ALA A 208 4.92 17.16 -1.80
C ALA A 208 3.40 16.96 -1.80
N ALA A 209 2.90 15.82 -1.31
CA ALA A 209 1.47 15.55 -1.20
C ALA A 209 0.79 16.42 -0.13
N ASP A 210 1.48 16.71 0.97
CA ASP A 210 1.01 17.64 2.00
C ASP A 210 0.86 19.06 1.44
N GLU A 211 1.89 19.56 0.75
CA GLU A 211 1.87 20.88 0.11
C GLU A 211 0.77 20.99 -0.95
N GLU A 212 0.72 20.04 -1.87
CA GLU A 212 -0.30 20.04 -2.94
C GLU A 212 -1.70 19.82 -2.39
N GLY A 213 -1.87 18.92 -1.42
CA GLY A 213 -3.13 18.70 -0.72
C GLY A 213 -3.65 19.96 -0.04
N ALA A 214 -2.76 20.70 0.64
CA ALA A 214 -3.08 21.99 1.25
C ALA A 214 -3.52 23.04 0.21
N ILE A 215 -2.88 23.09 -0.97
CA ILE A 215 -3.27 23.95 -2.09
C ILE A 215 -4.65 23.56 -2.64
N ILE A 216 -4.91 22.25 -2.81
CA ILE A 216 -6.17 21.72 -3.36
C ILE A 216 -7.34 22.03 -2.40
N CYS A 217 -7.23 21.68 -1.11
CA CYS A 217 -8.33 21.88 -0.17
C CYS A 217 -8.44 23.35 0.29
N ARG A 218 -7.35 24.13 0.23
CA ARG A 218 -7.25 25.51 0.77
C ARG A 218 -7.48 25.59 2.27
N LYS A 219 -7.29 24.49 2.98
CA LYS A 219 -7.47 24.36 4.42
C LYS A 219 -6.33 23.52 4.99
N PRO A 220 -5.09 24.04 5.06
CA PRO A 220 -3.93 23.26 5.50
C PRO A 220 -4.10 22.69 6.91
N TRP A 221 -4.77 23.41 7.81
CA TRP A 221 -5.04 22.93 9.16
C TRP A 221 -5.93 21.68 9.21
N ALA A 222 -6.79 21.46 8.21
CA ALA A 222 -7.72 20.33 8.20
C ALA A 222 -7.00 18.98 8.11
N LEU A 223 -5.88 18.90 7.36
CA LEU A 223 -5.04 17.71 7.32
C LEU A 223 -4.28 17.53 8.65
N ALA A 224 -3.74 18.60 9.23
CA ALA A 224 -3.02 18.53 10.50
C ALA A 224 -3.93 18.04 11.63
N ASP A 225 -5.14 18.62 11.76
CA ASP A 225 -6.14 18.21 12.76
C ASP A 225 -6.58 16.74 12.53
N ALA A 226 -6.73 16.34 11.25
CA ALA A 226 -7.04 14.96 10.90
C ALA A 226 -5.96 13.99 11.34
N LEU A 227 -4.69 14.30 11.08
CA LEU A 227 -3.55 13.45 11.44
C LEU A 227 -3.43 13.27 12.96
N GLU A 228 -3.63 14.34 13.74
CA GLU A 228 -3.63 14.25 15.19
C GLU A 228 -4.74 13.31 15.70
N LYS A 229 -5.95 13.45 15.16
CA LYS A 229 -7.06 12.55 15.51
C LYS A 229 -6.83 11.11 15.07
N LEU A 230 -6.25 10.90 13.88
CA LEU A 230 -5.94 9.57 13.37
C LEU A 230 -4.86 8.89 14.21
N GLU A 231 -3.83 9.61 14.64
CA GLU A 231 -2.79 9.07 15.52
C GLU A 231 -3.37 8.62 16.86
N TYR A 232 -4.21 9.47 17.48
CA TYR A 232 -4.92 9.12 18.71
C TYR A 232 -5.92 7.97 18.50
N GLY A 233 -6.70 8.00 17.42
CA GLY A 233 -7.68 6.98 17.08
C GLY A 233 -7.01 5.61 16.86
N ASN A 234 -5.93 5.55 16.09
CA ASN A 234 -5.20 4.31 15.82
C ASN A 234 -4.48 3.77 17.05
N SER A 235 -3.93 4.63 17.93
CA SER A 235 -3.27 4.19 19.16
C SER A 235 -4.24 3.53 20.15
N ASN A 236 -5.50 3.94 20.17
CA ASN A 236 -6.55 3.42 21.04
C ASN A 236 -7.45 2.37 20.38
N PHE A 237 -7.27 2.11 19.08
CA PHE A 237 -8.08 1.16 18.35
C PHE A 237 -7.87 -0.26 18.86
N LYS A 238 -8.98 -0.95 19.16
CA LYS A 238 -8.99 -2.37 19.50
C LYS A 238 -9.65 -3.12 18.33
N PRO A 239 -8.87 -3.90 17.54
CA PRO A 239 -9.42 -4.60 16.40
C PRO A 239 -10.52 -5.59 16.80
N SER A 240 -11.61 -5.60 16.06
CA SER A 240 -12.65 -6.62 16.11
C SER A 240 -12.31 -7.76 15.12
N ILE A 241 -12.96 -8.91 15.29
CA ILE A 241 -12.79 -10.06 14.36
C ILE A 241 -13.22 -9.69 12.93
N SER A 242 -14.16 -8.76 12.79
CA SER A 242 -14.67 -8.28 11.51
C SER A 242 -13.77 -7.22 10.83
N ASP A 243 -12.84 -6.64 11.56
CA ASP A 243 -11.98 -5.60 11.00
C ASP A 243 -10.94 -6.18 10.05
N VAL A 244 -10.74 -5.48 8.93
CA VAL A 244 -9.66 -5.81 8.01
C VAL A 244 -8.33 -5.55 8.71
N GLN A 245 -7.62 -6.62 9.03
CA GLN A 245 -6.31 -6.53 9.66
C GLN A 245 -5.28 -5.93 8.68
N PRO A 246 -4.54 -4.90 9.08
CA PRO A 246 -3.49 -4.35 8.26
C PRO A 246 -2.42 -5.42 8.04
N LYS A 247 -2.10 -5.67 6.76
CA LYS A 247 -1.01 -6.58 6.39
C LYS A 247 0.29 -5.78 6.33
N GLU A 248 1.39 -6.38 6.79
CA GLU A 248 2.72 -5.76 6.72
C GLU A 248 3.06 -5.28 5.30
N SER A 249 2.68 -6.08 4.28
CA SER A 249 2.90 -5.77 2.87
C SER A 249 2.19 -4.51 2.37
N SER A 250 1.14 -4.06 3.04
CA SER A 250 0.34 -2.90 2.67
C SER A 250 0.26 -1.82 3.76
N ALA A 251 1.02 -1.96 4.84
CA ALA A 251 1.05 -0.99 5.93
C ALA A 251 1.45 0.42 5.48
N HIS A 252 2.26 0.53 4.43
CA HIS A 252 2.68 1.78 3.81
C HIS A 252 1.54 2.53 3.06
N MET A 253 0.38 1.92 2.90
CA MET A 253 -0.82 2.56 2.33
C MET A 253 -1.73 3.16 3.41
N PHE A 254 -1.34 3.06 4.67
CA PHE A 254 -2.07 3.69 5.76
C PHE A 254 -1.51 5.09 6.02
N ILE A 255 -2.40 6.06 6.20
CA ILE A 255 -2.04 7.43 6.56
C ILE A 255 -1.24 7.45 7.86
N VAL A 256 -1.69 6.70 8.86
CA VAL A 256 -0.94 6.48 10.11
C VAL A 256 -0.61 4.99 10.20
N ASN A 257 0.67 4.67 10.40
CA ASN A 257 1.14 3.28 10.44
C ASN A 257 0.43 2.48 11.55
N PRO A 258 -0.34 1.43 11.20
CA PRO A 258 -1.11 0.65 12.18
C PRO A 258 -0.26 -0.38 12.95
N LEU A 259 0.98 -0.62 12.52
CA LEU A 259 1.85 -1.62 13.14
C LEU A 259 2.45 -1.05 14.43
N LYS A 260 2.10 -1.62 15.58
CA LYS A 260 2.59 -1.21 16.90
C LYS A 260 3.90 -1.91 17.23
N GLY A 261 4.95 -1.11 17.57
CA GLY A 261 6.13 -1.56 18.32
C GLY A 261 7.37 -1.91 17.50
N GLY A 262 8.52 -1.41 17.97
CA GLY A 262 9.85 -1.82 17.58
C GLY A 262 10.46 -1.06 16.39
N MET A 263 11.64 -1.53 15.99
CA MET A 263 12.43 -1.00 14.86
C MET A 263 11.63 -0.99 13.54
N ILE A 264 10.62 -1.85 13.40
CA ILE A 264 9.71 -1.95 12.26
C ILE A 264 8.83 -0.69 12.14
N GLN A 265 8.35 -0.12 13.24
CA GLN A 265 7.49 1.06 13.21
C GLN A 265 8.18 2.29 12.59
N SER A 266 9.47 2.51 12.91
CA SER A 266 10.23 3.64 12.35
C SER A 266 10.58 3.45 10.87
N LEU A 267 10.67 2.20 10.41
CA LEU A 267 10.97 1.86 9.02
C LEU A 267 9.76 2.02 8.08
N PHE A 268 8.54 1.87 8.61
CA PHE A 268 7.30 1.92 7.84
C PHE A 268 6.43 3.15 8.15
N SER A 269 6.92 4.12 8.93
CA SER A 269 6.24 5.40 9.12
C SER A 269 6.34 6.20 7.82
N THR A 270 5.21 6.40 7.18
CA THR A 270 5.12 7.11 5.90
C THR A 270 5.06 8.61 6.10
N HIS A 271 4.27 9.07 7.06
CA HIS A 271 4.14 10.50 7.34
C HIS A 271 5.21 11.02 8.29
N PRO A 272 5.69 12.27 8.09
CA PRO A 272 6.48 13.00 9.07
C PRO A 272 5.70 13.12 10.38
N VAL A 273 6.42 13.26 11.48
CA VAL A 273 5.79 13.48 12.79
C VAL A 273 4.91 14.72 12.71
N THR A 274 3.69 14.65 13.24
CA THR A 274 2.65 15.70 13.17
C THR A 274 3.19 17.10 13.54
N ASN A 275 4.17 17.16 14.46
CA ASN A 275 4.85 18.39 14.85
C ASN A 275 5.69 19.04 13.72
N GLU A 276 6.17 18.28 12.74
CA GLU A 276 6.90 18.83 11.60
C GLU A 276 5.96 19.42 10.55
N LEU A 277 4.75 18.88 10.42
CA LEU A 277 3.73 19.39 9.50
C LEU A 277 3.14 20.72 9.95
N SER A 278 3.05 20.96 11.27
CA SER A 278 2.59 22.24 11.81
C SER A 278 3.54 23.41 11.51
N LEU A 279 4.80 23.12 11.13
CA LEU A 279 5.81 24.13 10.78
C LEU A 279 5.83 24.49 9.28
N ILE A 280 5.15 23.72 8.42
CA ILE A 280 5.07 24.00 6.98
C ILE A 280 3.96 25.03 6.68
N HIS A 281 3.20 25.42 7.67
CA HIS A 281 2.09 26.36 7.53
C HIS A 281 2.54 27.81 7.67
N ILE A 282 3.03 28.34 6.60
CA ILE A 282 3.15 29.80 6.45
C ILE A 282 2.43 30.23 5.18
#